data_f6f8975b6f785035baf0e542728c7217
#
_entry.id   f6f8975b6f785035baf0e542728c7217
#
_cell.length_a   1.000
_cell.length_b   1.000
_cell.length_c   1.000
_cell.angle_alpha   90.00
_cell.angle_beta   90.00
_cell.angle_gamma   90.00
#
_symmetry.space_group_name_H-M   'P 1'
#
loop_
_entity.id
_entity.type
_entity.pdbx_description
1 polymer ?
#
loop_
_entity_poly.entity_id
_entity_poly.type
_entity_poly.pdbx_seq_one_letter_code
_entity_poly.pdbx_strand_id
1 'polypeptide(L)'
;LPESGVPQLVEPMIWDYTADFDVESKVLLIEKYRRCGFSKVWFASAFKGATGVNQSLTLIGHHLKNHLQWLKVASNSPADVIQGIVLTGWQRYDHFSVLCELFPVGIPSLAVCLQALKNGGYSEKVKENAEKLLGMSNLEMDTFMR
;
A
#
# COMPACT_ATOMS: atom_id res chain seq x y z
N LEU A 1 21.39 19.64 1.13
CA LEU A 1 20.77 18.74 0.15
C LEU A 1 20.24 19.48 -1.10
N PRO A 2 19.52 20.60 -1.01
CA PRO A 2 19.04 21.30 -2.21
C PRO A 2 20.15 21.70 -3.18
N GLU A 3 21.30 22.10 -2.65
CA GLU A 3 22.46 22.55 -3.43
C GLU A 3 23.26 21.42 -4.10
N SER A 4 22.99 20.16 -3.74
CA SER A 4 23.72 18.99 -4.26
C SER A 4 23.30 18.57 -5.67
N GLY A 5 22.17 19.06 -6.18
CA GLY A 5 21.54 18.61 -7.42
C GLY A 5 20.85 17.23 -7.34
N VAL A 6 20.97 16.50 -6.22
CA VAL A 6 20.34 15.18 -6.07
C VAL A 6 18.82 15.24 -6.16
N PRO A 7 18.13 16.22 -5.54
CA PRO A 7 16.66 16.28 -5.61
C PRO A 7 16.08 16.42 -7.01
N GLN A 8 16.88 16.84 -8.00
CA GLN A 8 16.45 16.94 -9.39
C GLN A 8 16.63 15.64 -10.18
N LEU A 9 17.37 14.68 -9.61
CA LEU A 9 17.73 13.43 -10.29
C LEU A 9 16.94 12.22 -9.79
N VAL A 10 16.34 12.30 -8.58
CA VAL A 10 15.66 11.18 -7.94
C VAL A 10 14.36 11.62 -7.30
N GLU A 11 13.41 10.71 -7.23
CA GLU A 11 12.16 10.87 -6.49
C GLU A 11 12.14 9.87 -5.32
N PRO A 12 12.04 10.33 -4.06
CA PRO A 12 12.01 9.43 -2.92
C PRO A 12 10.72 8.63 -2.87
N MET A 13 10.81 7.40 -2.38
CA MET A 13 9.66 6.53 -2.13
C MET A 13 9.52 6.28 -0.63
N ILE A 14 8.39 6.69 -0.06
CA ILE A 14 8.03 6.48 1.34
C ILE A 14 7.22 5.19 1.43
N TRP A 15 7.65 4.26 2.24
CA TRP A 15 7.00 2.97 2.38
C TRP A 15 6.52 2.73 3.82
N ASP A 16 5.41 2.05 3.94
CA ASP A 16 4.89 1.47 5.17
C ASP A 16 3.82 0.45 4.81
N TYR A 17 3.85 -0.72 5.46
CA TYR A 17 2.96 -1.84 5.16
C TYR A 17 2.00 -2.16 6.31
N THR A 18 2.06 -1.40 7.39
CA THR A 18 1.19 -1.58 8.55
C THR A 18 -0.22 -1.01 8.29
N ALA A 19 -1.21 -1.55 8.98
CA ALA A 19 -2.61 -1.15 8.81
C ALA A 19 -2.96 0.15 9.54
N ASP A 20 -2.14 0.58 10.47
CA ASP A 20 -2.42 1.62 11.46
C ASP A 20 -1.28 2.63 11.65
N PHE A 21 -0.42 2.77 10.65
CA PHE A 21 0.65 3.76 10.72
C PHE A 21 0.10 5.18 10.95
N ASP A 22 0.88 6.01 11.60
CA ASP A 22 0.48 7.39 11.89
C ASP A 22 0.51 8.27 10.64
N VAL A 23 -0.68 8.74 10.24
CA VAL A 23 -0.88 9.58 9.06
C VAL A 23 -0.15 10.91 9.20
N GLU A 24 -0.21 11.54 10.36
CA GLU A 24 0.40 12.85 10.59
C GLU A 24 1.92 12.79 10.47
N SER A 25 2.56 11.75 11.01
CA SER A 25 4.00 11.57 10.88
C SER A 25 4.44 11.40 9.42
N LYS A 26 3.63 10.75 8.58
CA LYS A 26 3.90 10.63 7.13
C LYS A 26 3.77 11.98 6.41
N VAL A 27 2.75 12.76 6.75
CA VAL A 27 2.58 14.12 6.20
C VAL A 27 3.77 15.00 6.57
N LEU A 28 4.22 14.95 7.83
CA LEU A 28 5.42 15.67 8.28
C LEU A 28 6.69 15.20 7.55
N LEU A 29 6.80 13.91 7.28
CA LEU A 29 7.93 13.37 6.54
C LEU A 29 7.95 13.87 5.08
N ILE A 30 6.80 13.94 4.43
CA ILE A 30 6.65 14.52 3.09
C ILE A 30 7.12 15.98 3.08
N GLU A 31 6.71 16.76 4.09
CA GLU A 31 7.14 18.15 4.21
C GLU A 31 8.66 18.28 4.39
N LYS A 32 9.29 17.37 5.13
CA LYS A 32 10.75 17.32 5.25
C LYS A 32 11.42 17.07 3.89
N TYR A 33 10.91 16.15 3.08
CA TYR A 33 11.42 15.91 1.72
C TYR A 33 11.26 17.15 0.85
N ARG A 34 10.13 17.83 0.90
CA ARG A 34 9.91 19.09 0.16
C ARG A 34 10.94 20.15 0.54
N ARG A 35 11.19 20.35 1.84
CA ARG A 35 12.22 21.28 2.33
C ARG A 35 13.63 20.90 1.90
N CYS A 36 13.88 19.63 1.65
CA CYS A 36 15.14 19.15 1.08
C CYS A 36 15.25 19.35 -0.44
N GLY A 37 14.22 19.90 -1.08
CA GLY A 37 14.22 20.22 -2.51
C GLY A 37 13.58 19.18 -3.42
N PHE A 38 13.00 18.09 -2.86
CA PHE A 38 12.27 17.10 -3.65
C PHE A 38 10.88 17.62 -4.02
N SER A 39 10.56 17.65 -5.30
CA SER A 39 9.27 18.14 -5.81
C SER A 39 8.21 17.05 -5.82
N LYS A 40 8.62 15.79 -5.91
CA LYS A 40 7.75 14.61 -6.00
C LYS A 40 8.18 13.54 -5.01
N VAL A 41 7.18 12.82 -4.48
CA VAL A 41 7.39 11.61 -3.68
C VAL A 41 6.45 10.50 -4.15
N TRP A 42 6.90 9.27 -3.99
CA TRP A 42 6.09 8.06 -4.20
C TRP A 42 5.71 7.44 -2.87
N PHE A 43 4.60 6.72 -2.84
CA PHE A 43 4.27 5.81 -1.76
C PHE A 43 4.55 4.36 -2.18
N ALA A 44 4.89 3.52 -1.22
CA ALA A 44 4.90 2.08 -1.38
C ALA A 44 4.06 1.41 -0.31
N SER A 45 3.06 0.66 -0.76
CA SER A 45 2.19 -0.19 0.05
C SER A 45 2.51 -1.66 -0.21
N ALA A 46 1.80 -2.56 0.46
CA ALA A 46 1.88 -3.99 0.16
C ALA A 46 0.48 -4.59 0.03
N PHE A 47 0.30 -5.51 -0.92
CA PHE A 47 -0.91 -6.32 -1.05
C PHE A 47 -0.72 -7.75 -0.55
N LYS A 48 0.50 -8.18 -0.24
CA LYS A 48 0.87 -9.48 0.33
C LYS A 48 2.29 -9.48 0.89
N GLY A 49 2.61 -10.47 1.72
CA GLY A 49 3.98 -10.79 2.14
C GLY A 49 4.57 -9.91 3.23
N ALA A 50 3.77 -9.07 3.89
CA ALA A 50 4.25 -8.08 4.86
C ALA A 50 3.61 -8.21 6.25
N THR A 51 2.97 -9.34 6.59
CA THR A 51 2.22 -9.51 7.85
C THR A 51 2.78 -10.57 8.80
N GLY A 52 3.82 -11.28 8.42
CA GLY A 52 4.46 -12.26 9.30
C GLY A 52 5.35 -13.27 8.55
N VAL A 53 6.16 -13.99 9.31
CA VAL A 53 7.20 -14.90 8.78
C VAL A 53 6.66 -16.21 8.21
N ASN A 54 5.41 -16.56 8.49
CA ASN A 54 4.82 -17.87 8.14
C ASN A 54 3.37 -17.74 7.63
N GLN A 55 2.99 -16.59 7.10
CA GLN A 55 1.66 -16.39 6.54
C GLN A 55 1.49 -17.17 5.23
N SER A 56 0.46 -17.99 5.15
CA SER A 56 0.11 -18.78 3.96
C SER A 56 -1.02 -18.14 3.15
N LEU A 57 -1.96 -17.48 3.83
CA LEU A 57 -3.08 -16.76 3.24
C LEU A 57 -2.94 -15.25 3.46
N THR A 58 -3.42 -14.48 2.50
CA THR A 58 -3.35 -13.03 2.55
C THR A 58 -4.47 -12.46 3.41
N LEU A 59 -4.11 -11.62 4.38
CA LEU A 59 -5.05 -10.84 5.20
C LEU A 59 -5.51 -9.60 4.41
N ILE A 60 -6.54 -9.74 3.61
CA ILE A 60 -7.01 -8.69 2.69
C ILE A 60 -7.39 -7.43 3.47
N GLY A 61 -8.09 -7.57 4.60
CA GLY A 61 -8.51 -6.44 5.44
C GLY A 61 -7.34 -5.63 5.98
N HIS A 62 -6.23 -6.28 6.35
CA HIS A 62 -5.00 -5.60 6.76
C HIS A 62 -4.45 -4.72 5.63
N HIS A 63 -4.29 -5.29 4.44
CA HIS A 63 -3.75 -4.57 3.30
C HIS A 63 -4.69 -3.47 2.80
N LEU A 64 -6.00 -3.71 2.84
CA LEU A 64 -6.97 -2.65 2.57
C LEU A 64 -6.82 -1.47 3.54
N LYS A 65 -6.72 -1.72 4.84
CA LYS A 65 -6.52 -0.67 5.85
C LYS A 65 -5.22 0.10 5.60
N ASN A 66 -4.14 -0.59 5.23
CA ASN A 66 -2.89 0.07 4.84
C ASN A 66 -3.11 1.07 3.69
N HIS A 67 -3.82 0.67 2.64
CA HIS A 67 -4.12 1.54 1.50
C HIS A 67 -5.03 2.71 1.88
N LEU A 68 -6.01 2.49 2.77
CA LEU A 68 -6.86 3.57 3.27
C LEU A 68 -6.06 4.60 4.09
N GLN A 69 -5.05 4.16 4.84
CA GLN A 69 -4.13 5.08 5.52
C GLN A 69 -3.33 5.91 4.51
N TRP A 70 -2.80 5.29 3.44
CA TRP A 70 -2.12 6.02 2.37
C TRP A 70 -3.03 7.03 1.66
N LEU A 71 -4.30 6.70 1.44
CA LEU A 71 -5.27 7.66 0.91
C LEU A 71 -5.48 8.86 1.85
N LYS A 72 -5.49 8.64 3.18
CA LYS A 72 -5.54 9.73 4.15
C LYS A 72 -4.28 10.60 4.09
N VAL A 73 -3.10 10.01 3.96
CA VAL A 73 -1.85 10.77 3.78
C VAL A 73 -1.93 11.63 2.53
N ALA A 74 -2.39 11.05 1.41
CA ALA A 74 -2.54 11.79 0.15
C ALA A 74 -3.52 12.96 0.28
N SER A 75 -4.66 12.76 0.94
CA SER A 75 -5.66 13.84 1.13
C SER A 75 -5.20 14.95 2.08
N ASN A 76 -4.23 14.68 2.94
CA ASN A 76 -3.63 15.65 3.86
C ASN A 76 -2.29 16.23 3.35
N SER A 77 -1.93 15.94 2.11
CA SER A 77 -0.71 16.41 1.47
C SER A 77 -1.05 17.21 0.20
N PRO A 78 -0.18 18.13 -0.25
CA PRO A 78 -0.39 18.82 -1.52
C PRO A 78 -0.46 17.82 -2.69
N ALA A 79 -1.53 17.92 -3.51
CA ALA A 79 -1.80 16.95 -4.58
C ALA A 79 -0.70 16.87 -5.64
N ASP A 80 0.03 17.95 -5.87
CA ASP A 80 1.11 18.04 -6.85
C ASP A 80 2.42 17.38 -6.38
N VAL A 81 2.53 17.03 -5.09
CA VAL A 81 3.71 16.39 -4.50
C VAL A 81 3.68 14.87 -4.65
N ILE A 82 2.49 14.27 -4.58
CA ILE A 82 2.34 12.82 -4.65
C ILE A 82 2.33 12.39 -6.12
N GLN A 83 3.37 11.64 -6.51
CA GLN A 83 3.50 11.13 -7.88
C GLN A 83 2.65 9.88 -8.11
N GLY A 84 2.58 9.00 -7.12
CA GLY A 84 1.80 7.77 -7.20
C GLY A 84 2.07 6.83 -6.03
N ILE A 85 1.47 5.65 -6.10
CA ILE A 85 1.66 4.56 -5.15
C ILE A 85 2.02 3.27 -5.87
N VAL A 86 3.03 2.56 -5.35
CA VAL A 86 3.46 1.25 -5.84
C VAL A 86 3.01 0.20 -4.84
N LEU A 87 2.24 -0.78 -5.30
CA LEU A 87 1.79 -1.90 -4.48
C LEU A 87 2.82 -3.02 -4.57
N THR A 88 3.46 -3.33 -3.45
CA THR A 88 4.46 -4.40 -3.39
C THR A 88 3.82 -5.74 -3.01
N GLY A 89 4.38 -6.82 -3.54
CA GLY A 89 3.99 -8.20 -3.21
C GLY A 89 5.22 -9.00 -2.80
N TRP A 90 5.58 -8.96 -1.53
CA TRP A 90 6.78 -9.59 -1.01
C TRP A 90 6.65 -11.12 -0.99
N GLN A 91 7.73 -11.81 -1.38
CA GLN A 91 7.81 -13.27 -1.40
C GLN A 91 8.14 -13.85 -0.02
N ARG A 92 8.84 -13.08 0.80
CA ARG A 92 9.28 -13.43 2.14
C ARG A 92 9.11 -12.24 3.06
N TYR A 93 8.88 -12.50 4.34
CA TYR A 93 8.84 -11.46 5.35
C TYR A 93 10.24 -10.90 5.63
N ASP A 94 11.22 -11.78 5.69
CA ASP A 94 12.64 -11.47 5.83
C ASP A 94 13.51 -12.50 5.09
N HIS A 95 14.81 -12.33 5.12
CA HIS A 95 15.74 -13.19 4.38
C HIS A 95 15.74 -14.66 4.82
N PHE A 96 15.34 -14.95 6.04
CA PHE A 96 15.36 -16.30 6.63
C PHE A 96 13.99 -16.95 6.68
N SER A 97 12.93 -16.21 6.42
CA SER A 97 11.56 -16.75 6.42
C SER A 97 11.29 -17.61 5.20
N VAL A 98 10.32 -18.50 5.33
CA VAL A 98 9.78 -19.27 4.19
C VAL A 98 9.08 -18.35 3.19
N LEU A 99 8.74 -18.88 2.02
CA LEU A 99 7.88 -18.18 1.07
C LEU A 99 6.49 -17.99 1.70
N CYS A 100 6.02 -16.75 1.73
CA CYS A 100 4.74 -16.40 2.29
C CYS A 100 3.76 -16.06 1.16
N GLU A 101 2.49 -16.42 1.34
CA GLU A 101 1.40 -15.95 0.48
C GLU A 101 1.81 -16.02 -1.00
N LEU A 102 1.92 -17.19 -1.55
CA LEU A 102 2.29 -17.39 -2.96
C LEU A 102 1.43 -16.48 -3.86
N PHE A 103 1.99 -15.99 -4.94
CA PHE A 103 1.38 -14.93 -5.75
C PHE A 103 -0.12 -15.13 -6.07
N PRO A 104 -0.60 -16.33 -6.45
CA PRO A 104 -2.03 -16.54 -6.71
C PRO A 104 -2.93 -16.24 -5.51
N VAL A 105 -2.47 -16.52 -4.29
CA VAL A 105 -3.21 -16.26 -3.05
C VAL A 105 -3.33 -14.76 -2.77
N GLY A 106 -2.38 -13.96 -3.23
CA GLY A 106 -2.38 -12.51 -3.08
C GLY A 106 -3.22 -11.74 -4.11
N ILE A 107 -3.62 -12.37 -5.22
CA ILE A 107 -4.37 -11.70 -6.29
C ILE A 107 -5.68 -11.06 -5.80
N PRO A 108 -6.51 -11.71 -4.97
CA PRO A 108 -7.71 -11.07 -4.44
C PRO A 108 -7.42 -9.80 -3.63
N SER A 109 -6.38 -9.80 -2.81
CA SER A 109 -5.93 -8.61 -2.08
C SER A 109 -5.51 -7.49 -3.04
N LEU A 110 -4.75 -7.82 -4.08
CA LEU A 110 -4.34 -6.86 -5.11
C LEU A 110 -5.56 -6.22 -5.77
N ALA A 111 -6.57 -7.02 -6.16
CA ALA A 111 -7.78 -6.52 -6.78
C ALA A 111 -8.55 -5.56 -5.88
N VAL A 112 -8.75 -5.91 -4.60
CA VAL A 112 -9.44 -5.07 -3.62
C VAL A 112 -8.67 -3.76 -3.39
N CYS A 113 -7.38 -3.83 -3.18
CA CYS A 113 -6.55 -2.65 -2.93
C CYS A 113 -6.55 -1.68 -4.13
N LEU A 114 -6.40 -2.20 -5.36
CA LEU A 114 -6.46 -1.38 -6.57
C LEU A 114 -7.83 -0.73 -6.76
N GLN A 115 -8.93 -1.49 -6.53
CA GLN A 115 -10.28 -0.93 -6.62
C GLN A 115 -10.54 0.13 -5.55
N ALA A 116 -10.05 -0.06 -4.32
CA ALA A 116 -10.15 0.93 -3.26
C ALA A 116 -9.39 2.22 -3.60
N LEU A 117 -8.16 2.11 -4.12
CA LEU A 117 -7.38 3.26 -4.57
C LEU A 117 -8.07 4.01 -5.71
N LYS A 118 -8.58 3.29 -6.70
CA LYS A 118 -9.32 3.86 -7.83
C LYS A 118 -10.60 4.58 -7.40
N ASN A 119 -11.28 4.07 -6.37
CA ASN A 119 -12.51 4.65 -5.83
C ASN A 119 -12.24 5.80 -4.85
N GLY A 120 -11.02 5.98 -4.38
CA GLY A 120 -10.67 6.95 -3.34
C GLY A 120 -11.10 6.53 -1.93
N GLY A 121 -11.36 5.24 -1.70
CA GLY A 121 -11.78 4.67 -0.44
C GLY A 121 -12.50 3.35 -0.62
N TYR A 122 -12.92 2.72 0.50
CA TYR A 122 -13.65 1.46 0.46
C TYR A 122 -15.17 1.70 0.49
N SER A 123 -15.89 0.86 -0.25
CA SER A 123 -17.34 0.73 -0.22
C SER A 123 -17.73 -0.68 -0.68
N GLU A 124 -18.97 -1.11 -0.47
CA GLU A 124 -19.46 -2.41 -1.00
C GLU A 124 -19.27 -2.51 -2.51
N LYS A 125 -19.38 -1.42 -3.25
CA LYS A 125 -19.12 -1.37 -4.68
C LYS A 125 -17.67 -1.72 -5.04
N VAL A 126 -16.71 -1.37 -4.19
CA VAL A 126 -15.30 -1.76 -4.36
C VAL A 126 -15.17 -3.28 -4.28
N LYS A 127 -15.80 -3.89 -3.30
CA LYS A 127 -15.84 -5.36 -3.14
C LYS A 127 -16.49 -6.01 -4.34
N GLU A 128 -17.69 -5.58 -4.75
CA GLU A 128 -18.40 -6.08 -5.92
C GLU A 128 -17.56 -5.98 -7.20
N ASN A 129 -16.89 -4.87 -7.42
CA ASN A 129 -16.01 -4.68 -8.57
C ASN A 129 -14.81 -5.63 -8.54
N ALA A 130 -14.21 -5.85 -7.36
CA ALA A 130 -13.12 -6.81 -7.20
C ALA A 130 -13.61 -8.25 -7.47
N GLU A 131 -14.75 -8.64 -6.91
CA GLU A 131 -15.38 -9.95 -7.16
C GLU A 131 -15.66 -10.18 -8.65
N LYS A 132 -16.22 -9.18 -9.31
CA LYS A 132 -16.50 -9.23 -10.76
C LYS A 132 -15.21 -9.38 -11.57
N LEU A 133 -14.17 -8.63 -11.21
CA LEU A 133 -12.87 -8.70 -11.88
C LEU A 133 -12.22 -10.08 -11.73
N LEU A 134 -12.38 -10.69 -10.56
CA LEU A 134 -11.83 -12.00 -10.22
C LEU A 134 -12.69 -13.18 -10.73
N GLY A 135 -13.92 -12.91 -11.21
CA GLY A 135 -14.87 -13.96 -11.61
C GLY A 135 -15.36 -14.81 -10.43
N MET A 136 -15.45 -14.22 -9.24
CA MET A 136 -15.87 -14.91 -8.01
C MET A 136 -16.94 -14.12 -7.28
N SER A 137 -17.60 -14.76 -6.31
CA SER A 137 -18.57 -14.13 -5.40
C SER A 137 -18.21 -14.44 -3.96
N ASN A 138 -18.74 -13.64 -3.03
CA ASN A 138 -18.54 -13.82 -1.59
C ASN A 138 -17.07 -13.79 -1.18
N LEU A 139 -16.33 -12.80 -1.64
CA LEU A 139 -14.95 -12.59 -1.25
C LEU A 139 -14.85 -12.33 0.25
N GLU A 140 -14.15 -13.20 0.95
CA GLU A 140 -13.86 -13.04 2.38
C GLU A 140 -12.64 -12.14 2.56
N MET A 141 -12.83 -11.02 3.26
CA MET A 141 -11.78 -10.02 3.47
C MET A 141 -10.76 -10.46 4.52
N ASP A 142 -11.18 -11.24 5.50
CA ASP A 142 -10.35 -11.74 6.59
C ASP A 142 -10.56 -13.23 6.76
N THR A 143 -9.83 -14.00 6.00
CA THR A 143 -9.81 -15.45 6.16
C THR A 143 -8.89 -15.81 7.32
N PHE A 144 -9.46 -16.07 8.48
CA PHE A 144 -8.75 -16.71 9.57
C PHE A 144 -8.73 -18.22 9.31
N MET A 145 -7.57 -18.76 9.00
CA MET A 145 -7.41 -20.20 9.24
C MET A 145 -7.41 -20.41 10.75
N ARG A 146 -8.48 -20.95 11.24
CA ARG A 146 -8.56 -21.51 12.59
C ARG A 146 -7.90 -22.87 12.62
#